data_bcd19e97b9842d59d61a2e728ce08d30
#
_entry.id   bcd19e97b9842d59d61a2e728ce08d30
#
_cell.length_a   1.000
_cell.length_b   1.000
_cell.length_c   1.000
_cell.angle_alpha   90.00
_cell.angle_beta   90.00
_cell.angle_gamma   90.00
#
_symmetry.space_group_name_H-M   'P 1'
#
loop_
_entity.id
_entity.type
_entity.pdbx_description
1 polymer ?
#
loop_
_entity_poly.entity_id
_entity_poly.type
_entity_poly.pdbx_seq_one_letter_code
_entity_poly.pdbx_strand_id
1 'polypeptide(L)'
;MKRRHVLALLGFFSFGGTAVTWRLLASFRRPDAREHIARSIAAIADVMFPGDGLASAAALGLHHLVLAMPDLQAQIANGVVWLDKRAVSQGGSNFLALDEAGKLAALDAAFASHDDGIQSFVLTLRYHLGTAYYSAPAIKSAFAYTGPPQPDGFADFQKRPA
;
A
#
# COMPACT_ATOMS: atom_id res chain seq x y z
N MET A 1 -53.61 1.35 -5.27
CA MET A 1 -52.67 0.40 -4.62
C MET A 1 -51.31 1.06 -4.55
N LYS A 2 -51.02 1.61 -3.47
CA LYS A 2 -49.92 1.57 -2.49
C LYS A 2 -48.54 1.98 -3.04
N ARG A 3 -48.36 3.31 -3.21
CA ARG A 3 -47.05 3.98 -3.44
C ARG A 3 -46.13 4.01 -2.18
N ARG A 4 -46.52 3.36 -1.07
CA ARG A 4 -45.83 3.43 0.24
C ARG A 4 -44.69 2.44 0.40
N HIS A 5 -44.55 1.43 -0.43
CA HIS A 5 -43.55 0.38 -0.26
C HIS A 5 -42.27 0.57 -1.10
N VAL A 6 -42.26 1.50 -2.05
CA VAL A 6 -41.08 1.77 -2.90
C VAL A 6 -40.06 2.68 -2.19
N LEU A 7 -40.51 3.54 -1.29
CA LEU A 7 -39.61 4.46 -0.55
C LEU A 7 -38.86 3.77 0.60
N ALA A 8 -39.31 2.61 1.07
CA ALA A 8 -38.65 1.87 2.14
C ALA A 8 -37.43 1.06 1.65
N LEU A 9 -37.37 0.72 0.35
CA LEU A 9 -36.26 -0.05 -0.22
C LEU A 9 -35.07 0.83 -0.63
N LEU A 10 -35.27 2.10 -0.90
CA LEU A 10 -34.20 3.04 -1.25
C LEU A 10 -33.42 3.57 -0.03
N GLY A 11 -34.01 3.46 1.18
CA GLY A 11 -33.37 3.89 2.43
C GLY A 11 -32.32 2.91 2.99
N PHE A 12 -32.38 1.63 2.60
CA PHE A 12 -31.51 0.60 3.17
C PHE A 12 -30.13 0.50 2.50
N PHE A 13 -29.98 0.98 1.27
CA PHE A 13 -28.70 0.94 0.55
C PHE A 13 -27.73 2.08 0.89
N SER A 14 -28.22 3.19 1.46
CA SER A 14 -27.39 4.38 1.74
C SER A 14 -26.73 4.36 3.12
N PHE A 15 -27.18 3.50 4.04
CA PHE A 15 -26.65 3.46 5.41
C PHE A 15 -25.51 2.45 5.62
N GLY A 16 -25.37 1.44 4.75
CA GLY A 16 -24.33 0.41 4.90
C GLY A 16 -22.92 0.92 4.59
N GLY A 17 -22.78 1.74 3.55
CA GLY A 17 -21.49 2.26 3.11
C GLY A 17 -20.84 3.26 4.07
N THR A 18 -21.64 4.14 4.66
CA THR A 18 -21.14 5.17 5.58
C THR A 18 -20.67 4.59 6.92
N ALA A 19 -21.39 3.58 7.47
CA ALA A 19 -21.03 2.96 8.75
C ALA A 19 -19.71 2.18 8.68
N VAL A 20 -19.43 1.52 7.54
CA VAL A 20 -18.16 0.79 7.34
C VAL A 20 -17.01 1.78 7.22
N THR A 21 -17.17 2.87 6.47
CA THR A 21 -16.15 3.91 6.31
C THR A 21 -15.82 4.60 7.63
N TRP A 22 -16.84 4.92 8.46
CA TRP A 22 -16.64 5.53 9.78
C TRP A 22 -15.92 4.59 10.77
N ARG A 23 -16.20 3.29 10.74
CA ARG A 23 -15.52 2.30 11.60
C ARG A 23 -14.04 2.17 11.23
N LEU A 24 -13.72 2.22 9.95
CA LEU A 24 -12.34 2.16 9.44
C LEU A 24 -11.56 3.42 9.79
N LEU A 25 -12.14 4.60 9.59
CA LEU A 25 -11.53 5.87 9.99
C LEU A 25 -11.38 5.98 11.53
N ALA A 26 -12.28 5.37 12.30
CA ALA A 26 -12.17 5.29 13.76
C ALA A 26 -10.99 4.40 14.21
N SER A 27 -10.60 3.40 13.41
CA SER A 27 -9.44 2.55 13.69
C SER A 27 -8.14 3.36 13.68
N PHE A 28 -7.99 4.33 12.77
CA PHE A 28 -6.84 5.24 12.77
C PHE A 28 -6.79 6.19 13.98
N ARG A 29 -7.86 6.32 14.75
CA ARG A 29 -7.91 7.18 15.93
C ARG A 29 -7.45 6.48 17.22
N ARG A 30 -7.36 5.13 17.20
CA ARG A 30 -6.87 4.35 18.34
C ARG A 30 -5.35 4.21 18.23
N PRO A 31 -4.58 4.57 19.27
CA PRO A 31 -3.11 4.48 19.24
C PRO A 31 -2.62 3.09 18.83
N ASP A 32 -3.17 2.04 19.45
CA ASP A 32 -2.78 0.64 19.18
C ASP A 32 -3.02 0.22 17.72
N ALA A 33 -4.13 0.67 17.13
CA ALA A 33 -4.45 0.36 15.74
C ALA A 33 -3.55 1.12 14.76
N ARG A 34 -3.17 2.36 15.09
CA ARG A 34 -2.20 3.13 14.28
C ARG A 34 -0.84 2.48 14.30
N GLU A 35 -0.38 2.07 15.46
CA GLU A 35 0.89 1.38 15.61
C GLU A 35 0.90 0.06 14.84
N HIS A 36 -0.18 -0.74 14.96
CA HIS A 36 -0.31 -1.98 14.18
C HIS A 36 -0.26 -1.73 12.69
N ILE A 37 -0.99 -0.73 12.18
CA ILE A 37 -0.97 -0.35 10.76
C ILE A 37 0.43 0.09 10.35
N ALA A 38 1.09 0.94 11.13
CA ALA A 38 2.42 1.43 10.80
C ALA A 38 3.45 0.29 10.73
N ARG A 39 3.43 -0.63 11.69
CA ARG A 39 4.27 -1.83 11.68
C ARG A 39 3.95 -2.76 10.52
N SER A 40 2.68 -2.92 10.17
CA SER A 40 2.27 -3.74 9.03
C SER A 40 2.77 -3.15 7.71
N ILE A 41 2.66 -1.83 7.51
CA ILE A 41 3.20 -1.18 6.30
C ILE A 41 4.72 -1.24 6.26
N ALA A 42 5.42 -1.12 7.39
CA ALA A 42 6.87 -1.33 7.45
C ALA A 42 7.24 -2.77 7.04
N ALA A 43 6.55 -3.77 7.57
CA ALA A 43 6.78 -5.17 7.20
C ALA A 43 6.46 -5.46 5.72
N ILE A 44 5.41 -4.85 5.16
CA ILE A 44 5.09 -4.93 3.73
C ILE A 44 6.22 -4.30 2.90
N ALA A 45 6.71 -3.14 3.32
CA ALA A 45 7.80 -2.45 2.64
C ALA A 45 9.08 -3.31 2.60
N ASP A 46 9.40 -4.01 3.68
CA ASP A 46 10.57 -4.90 3.74
C ASP A 46 10.40 -6.15 2.87
N VAL A 47 9.20 -6.72 2.81
CA VAL A 47 8.94 -7.86 1.90
C VAL A 47 8.99 -7.43 0.44
N MET A 48 8.49 -6.25 0.11
CA MET A 48 8.49 -5.74 -1.28
C MET A 48 9.89 -5.27 -1.75
N PHE A 49 10.68 -4.71 -0.83
CA PHE A 49 12.00 -4.14 -1.11
C PHE A 49 12.97 -4.55 0.01
N PRO A 50 13.36 -5.83 0.03
CA PRO A 50 14.34 -6.34 0.98
C PRO A 50 15.70 -5.69 0.72
N GLY A 51 16.51 -5.62 1.74
CA GLY A 51 17.81 -4.94 1.63
C GLY A 51 18.83 -5.61 0.71
N ASP A 52 18.86 -6.95 0.65
CA ASP A 52 19.80 -7.74 -0.17
C ASP A 52 21.24 -7.19 -0.22
N GLY A 53 21.77 -6.84 0.96
CA GLY A 53 23.07 -6.17 1.09
C GLY A 53 23.00 -4.63 1.11
N LEU A 54 21.84 -4.04 0.89
CA LEU A 54 21.54 -2.61 1.02
C LEU A 54 20.58 -2.37 2.21
N ALA A 55 20.24 -1.11 2.46
CA ALA A 55 19.18 -0.80 3.42
C ALA A 55 17.81 -1.18 2.83
N SER A 56 16.97 -1.89 3.61
CA SER A 56 15.59 -2.18 3.21
C SER A 56 14.71 -0.92 3.18
N ALA A 57 13.53 -1.01 2.56
CA ALA A 57 12.62 0.12 2.49
C ALA A 57 12.14 0.59 3.87
N ALA A 58 11.92 -0.32 4.83
CA ALA A 58 11.57 0.08 6.19
C ALA A 58 12.77 0.67 6.94
N ALA A 59 13.98 0.15 6.74
CA ALA A 59 15.20 0.72 7.33
C ALA A 59 15.47 2.15 6.84
N LEU A 60 15.10 2.46 5.59
CA LEU A 60 15.13 3.81 5.04
C LEU A 60 13.94 4.68 5.50
N GLY A 61 13.02 4.15 6.29
CA GLY A 61 11.85 4.89 6.79
C GLY A 61 10.80 5.20 5.72
N LEU A 62 10.84 4.58 4.54
CA LEU A 62 9.98 4.92 3.40
C LEU A 62 8.49 4.63 3.65
N HIS A 63 8.18 3.70 4.55
CA HIS A 63 6.81 3.43 4.97
C HIS A 63 6.12 4.65 5.59
N HIS A 64 6.88 5.58 6.21
CA HIS A 64 6.34 6.82 6.74
C HIS A 64 5.81 7.76 5.65
N LEU A 65 6.41 7.75 4.46
CA LEU A 65 5.93 8.56 3.33
C LEU A 65 4.51 8.16 2.92
N VAL A 66 4.26 6.85 2.84
CA VAL A 66 2.94 6.33 2.46
C VAL A 66 1.92 6.57 3.58
N LEU A 67 2.32 6.40 4.84
CA LEU A 67 1.46 6.67 5.99
C LEU A 67 1.09 8.15 6.15
N ALA A 68 1.91 9.05 5.61
CA ALA A 68 1.63 10.50 5.61
C ALA A 68 0.64 10.95 4.52
N MET A 69 0.26 10.07 3.57
CA MET A 69 -0.66 10.40 2.48
C MET A 69 -2.13 10.28 2.95
N PRO A 70 -2.88 11.39 3.10
CA PRO A 70 -4.25 11.34 3.64
C PRO A 70 -5.20 10.51 2.78
N ASP A 71 -5.04 10.59 1.46
CA ASP A 71 -5.91 9.93 0.49
C ASP A 71 -5.78 8.40 0.51
N LEU A 72 -4.67 7.86 1.02
CA LEU A 72 -4.40 6.43 1.11
C LEU A 72 -4.84 5.80 2.44
N GLN A 73 -5.19 6.58 3.45
CA GLN A 73 -5.46 6.10 4.81
C GLN A 73 -6.55 5.01 4.86
N ALA A 74 -7.67 5.24 4.16
CA ALA A 74 -8.77 4.26 4.13
C ALA A 74 -8.35 2.98 3.39
N GLN A 75 -7.64 3.11 2.28
CA GLN A 75 -7.13 1.99 1.49
C GLN A 75 -6.11 1.16 2.29
N ILE A 76 -5.19 1.82 2.99
CA ILE A 76 -4.21 1.19 3.87
C ILE A 76 -4.90 0.41 4.99
N ALA A 77 -5.89 1.01 5.68
CA ALA A 77 -6.61 0.33 6.75
C ALA A 77 -7.32 -0.93 6.25
N ASN A 78 -8.02 -0.83 5.11
CA ASN A 78 -8.71 -1.96 4.49
C ASN A 78 -7.74 -3.08 4.09
N GLY A 79 -6.62 -2.71 3.47
CA GLY A 79 -5.60 -3.64 3.04
C GLY A 79 -4.96 -4.39 4.21
N VAL A 80 -4.60 -3.68 5.30
CA VAL A 80 -4.05 -4.31 6.50
C VAL A 80 -5.06 -5.26 7.15
N VAL A 81 -6.33 -4.86 7.27
CA VAL A 81 -7.39 -5.74 7.79
C VAL A 81 -7.56 -6.99 6.92
N TRP A 82 -7.46 -6.85 5.61
CA TRP A 82 -7.53 -8.01 4.70
C TRP A 82 -6.33 -8.95 4.89
N LEU A 83 -5.10 -8.39 4.99
CA LEU A 83 -3.89 -9.18 5.24
C LEU A 83 -3.94 -9.90 6.59
N ASP A 84 -4.46 -9.26 7.64
CA ASP A 84 -4.65 -9.90 8.94
C ASP A 84 -5.62 -11.09 8.86
N LYS A 85 -6.74 -10.94 8.15
CA LYS A 85 -7.68 -12.05 7.91
C LYS A 85 -7.03 -13.18 7.10
N ARG A 86 -6.23 -12.81 6.11
CA ARG A 86 -5.49 -13.80 5.31
C ARG A 86 -4.49 -14.57 6.17
N ALA A 87 -3.77 -13.87 7.07
CA ALA A 87 -2.84 -14.49 8.01
C ALA A 87 -3.53 -15.49 8.95
N VAL A 88 -4.72 -15.16 9.45
CA VAL A 88 -5.52 -16.08 10.27
C VAL A 88 -5.85 -17.37 9.51
N SER A 89 -6.16 -17.29 8.21
CA SER A 89 -6.38 -18.46 7.37
C SER A 89 -5.12 -19.32 7.14
N GLN A 90 -3.94 -18.76 7.40
CA GLN A 90 -2.64 -19.44 7.34
C GLN A 90 -2.16 -19.91 8.73
N GLY A 91 -2.98 -19.79 9.78
CA GLY A 91 -2.65 -20.19 11.15
C GLY A 91 -1.95 -19.12 11.99
N GLY A 92 -1.71 -17.93 11.46
CA GLY A 92 -1.18 -16.79 12.21
C GLY A 92 -2.28 -16.03 12.97
N SER A 93 -1.92 -15.20 13.94
CA SER A 93 -2.87 -14.32 14.64
C SER A 93 -3.17 -13.02 13.85
N ASN A 94 -2.22 -12.55 13.07
CA ASN A 94 -2.29 -11.40 12.18
C ASN A 94 -1.11 -11.44 11.20
N PHE A 95 -1.04 -10.49 10.26
CA PHE A 95 0.02 -10.41 9.24
C PHE A 95 1.43 -10.33 9.84
N LEU A 96 1.61 -9.58 10.93
CA LEU A 96 2.92 -9.41 11.57
C LEU A 96 3.42 -10.70 12.24
N ALA A 97 2.51 -11.61 12.60
CA ALA A 97 2.85 -12.89 13.23
C ALA A 97 3.29 -13.97 12.24
N LEU A 98 3.13 -13.74 10.93
CA LEU A 98 3.61 -14.65 9.90
C LEU A 98 5.13 -14.59 9.80
N ASP A 99 5.76 -15.69 9.42
CA ASP A 99 7.15 -15.71 8.96
C ASP A 99 7.28 -15.00 7.60
N GLU A 100 8.50 -14.90 7.11
CA GLU A 100 8.80 -14.20 5.86
C GLU A 100 8.07 -14.84 4.66
N ALA A 101 8.09 -16.17 4.56
CA ALA A 101 7.41 -16.90 3.50
C ALA A 101 5.89 -16.71 3.55
N GLY A 102 5.30 -16.73 4.75
CA GLY A 102 3.89 -16.47 4.97
C GLY A 102 3.48 -15.04 4.60
N LYS A 103 4.32 -14.04 4.94
CA LYS A 103 4.09 -12.64 4.54
C LYS A 103 4.14 -12.49 3.02
N LEU A 104 5.13 -13.08 2.37
CA LEU A 104 5.23 -13.09 0.91
C LEU A 104 3.99 -13.73 0.27
N ALA A 105 3.60 -14.91 0.72
CA ALA A 105 2.42 -15.61 0.22
C ALA A 105 1.10 -14.81 0.43
N ALA A 106 1.00 -14.06 1.54
CA ALA A 106 -0.14 -13.19 1.78
C ALA A 106 -0.17 -11.99 0.82
N LEU A 107 0.99 -11.41 0.49
CA LEU A 107 1.09 -10.33 -0.49
C LEU A 107 0.84 -10.82 -1.91
N ASP A 108 1.36 -11.97 -2.31
CA ASP A 108 1.08 -12.59 -3.61
C ASP A 108 -0.43 -12.85 -3.79
N ALA A 109 -1.10 -13.31 -2.73
CA ALA A 109 -2.55 -13.47 -2.75
C ALA A 109 -3.30 -12.13 -2.88
N ALA A 110 -2.76 -11.04 -2.34
CA ALA A 110 -3.33 -9.71 -2.50
C ALA A 110 -3.14 -9.18 -3.93
N PHE A 111 -1.98 -9.41 -4.56
CA PHE A 111 -1.74 -9.08 -5.97
C PHE A 111 -2.65 -9.88 -6.92
N ALA A 112 -2.93 -11.15 -6.61
CA ALA A 112 -3.80 -12.01 -7.38
C ALA A 112 -5.29 -11.86 -7.01
N SER A 113 -5.64 -10.93 -6.14
CA SER A 113 -7.02 -10.74 -5.68
C SER A 113 -7.93 -10.27 -6.80
N HIS A 114 -9.15 -10.81 -6.84
CA HIS A 114 -10.24 -10.30 -7.68
C HIS A 114 -11.02 -9.13 -7.03
N ASP A 115 -10.65 -8.76 -5.81
CA ASP A 115 -11.14 -7.55 -5.15
C ASP A 115 -10.27 -6.37 -5.61
N ASP A 116 -10.83 -5.50 -6.44
CA ASP A 116 -10.14 -4.34 -7.02
C ASP A 116 -9.55 -3.42 -5.95
N GLY A 117 -10.19 -3.32 -4.78
CA GLY A 117 -9.71 -2.51 -3.65
C GLY A 117 -8.42 -3.08 -3.06
N ILE A 118 -8.34 -4.41 -2.93
CA ILE A 118 -7.16 -5.10 -2.39
C ILE A 118 -6.02 -5.10 -3.39
N GLN A 119 -6.30 -5.40 -4.66
CA GLN A 119 -5.30 -5.34 -5.71
C GLN A 119 -4.75 -3.92 -5.86
N SER A 120 -5.62 -2.90 -5.88
CA SER A 120 -5.23 -1.50 -5.92
C SER A 120 -4.38 -1.10 -4.72
N PHE A 121 -4.68 -1.60 -3.51
CA PHE A 121 -3.87 -1.35 -2.31
C PHE A 121 -2.41 -1.78 -2.50
N VAL A 122 -2.16 -3.03 -2.89
CA VAL A 122 -0.78 -3.52 -3.03
C VAL A 122 -0.04 -2.88 -4.21
N LEU A 123 -0.74 -2.60 -5.32
CA LEU A 123 -0.17 -1.89 -6.47
C LEU A 123 0.22 -0.44 -6.10
N THR A 124 -0.64 0.26 -5.36
CA THR A 124 -0.38 1.63 -4.90
C THR A 124 0.82 1.67 -3.95
N LEU A 125 0.88 0.74 -2.98
CA LEU A 125 2.04 0.63 -2.08
C LEU A 125 3.32 0.37 -2.87
N ARG A 126 3.30 -0.60 -3.78
CA ARG A 126 4.46 -0.94 -4.60
C ARG A 126 4.94 0.25 -5.43
N TYR A 127 4.01 1.02 -6.00
CA TYR A 127 4.35 2.21 -6.78
C TYR A 127 5.05 3.27 -5.92
N HIS A 128 4.45 3.67 -4.80
CA HIS A 128 5.00 4.73 -3.96
C HIS A 128 6.29 4.31 -3.26
N LEU A 129 6.32 3.11 -2.68
CA LEU A 129 7.52 2.59 -2.02
C LEU A 129 8.66 2.36 -3.03
N GLY A 130 8.37 1.80 -4.19
CA GLY A 130 9.36 1.56 -5.23
C GLY A 130 9.96 2.85 -5.78
N THR A 131 9.10 3.85 -6.08
CA THR A 131 9.56 5.16 -6.52
C THR A 131 10.46 5.81 -5.46
N ALA A 132 10.08 5.76 -4.19
CA ALA A 132 10.87 6.31 -3.10
C ALA A 132 12.18 5.52 -2.91
N TYR A 133 12.13 4.19 -2.96
CA TYR A 133 13.28 3.31 -2.75
C TYR A 133 14.37 3.56 -3.79
N TYR A 134 14.02 3.48 -5.07
CA TYR A 134 14.99 3.71 -6.15
C TYR A 134 15.40 5.17 -6.31
N SER A 135 14.67 6.10 -5.68
CA SER A 135 15.06 7.51 -5.61
C SER A 135 15.97 7.84 -4.43
N ALA A 136 16.07 6.96 -3.43
CA ALA A 136 16.89 7.18 -2.24
C ALA A 136 18.37 7.31 -2.59
N PRO A 137 19.10 8.32 -2.08
CA PRO A 137 20.52 8.54 -2.40
C PRO A 137 21.39 7.32 -2.10
N ALA A 138 21.15 6.62 -0.98
CA ALA A 138 21.88 5.43 -0.60
C ALA A 138 21.73 4.30 -1.62
N ILE A 139 20.55 4.13 -2.19
CA ILE A 139 20.27 3.11 -3.22
C ILE A 139 20.89 3.53 -4.56
N LYS A 140 20.70 4.79 -4.96
CA LYS A 140 21.32 5.31 -6.19
C LYS A 140 22.84 5.18 -6.19
N SER A 141 23.49 5.50 -5.07
CA SER A 141 24.94 5.38 -4.96
C SER A 141 25.43 3.94 -5.05
N ALA A 142 24.68 2.99 -4.48
CA ALA A 142 25.03 1.57 -4.54
C ALA A 142 24.97 0.99 -5.95
N PHE A 143 24.07 1.51 -6.81
CA PHE A 143 23.99 1.16 -8.22
C PHE A 143 24.93 1.99 -9.11
N ALA A 144 25.83 2.80 -8.54
CA ALA A 144 26.69 3.73 -9.26
C ALA A 144 25.89 4.61 -10.26
N TYR A 145 24.65 4.95 -9.90
CA TYR A 145 23.79 5.74 -10.77
C TYR A 145 24.24 7.19 -10.80
N THR A 146 24.82 7.61 -11.92
CA THR A 146 25.39 8.95 -12.12
C THR A 146 24.38 10.00 -12.60
N GLY A 147 23.10 9.62 -12.69
CA GLY A 147 22.04 10.48 -13.20
C GLY A 147 21.41 9.94 -14.50
N PRO A 148 20.53 10.68 -15.13
CA PRO A 148 19.95 10.27 -16.40
C PRO A 148 21.05 10.01 -17.41
N PRO A 149 20.89 8.98 -18.28
CA PRO A 149 21.92 8.59 -19.25
C PRO A 149 22.33 9.73 -20.20
N GLN A 150 21.53 10.79 -20.26
CA GLN A 150 21.76 11.96 -21.10
C GLN A 150 21.27 13.21 -20.37
N PRO A 151 22.06 13.71 -19.40
CA PRO A 151 21.67 14.90 -18.63
C PRO A 151 21.49 16.16 -19.52
N ASP A 152 22.22 16.23 -20.65
CA ASP A 152 22.18 17.35 -21.59
C ASP A 152 21.28 17.09 -22.82
N GLY A 153 20.57 15.93 -22.85
CA GLY A 153 19.78 15.50 -24.00
C GLY A 153 20.64 15.08 -25.19
N PHE A 154 19.97 14.79 -26.30
CA PHE A 154 20.67 14.57 -27.59
C PHE A 154 20.87 15.90 -28.30
N ALA A 155 22.07 16.44 -28.34
CA ALA A 155 22.39 17.71 -29.01
C ALA A 155 21.95 17.71 -30.48
N ASP A 156 22.02 16.55 -31.13
CA ASP A 156 21.64 16.38 -32.55
C ASP A 156 20.13 16.53 -32.80
N PHE A 157 19.27 16.27 -31.78
CA PHE A 157 17.82 16.42 -31.87
C PHE A 157 17.33 17.82 -31.47
N GLN A 158 18.20 18.71 -30.99
CA GLN A 158 17.87 20.09 -30.71
C GLN A 158 17.77 20.95 -31.98
N LYS A 159 18.33 20.49 -33.09
CA LYS A 159 18.23 21.17 -34.37
C LYS A 159 16.95 20.75 -35.11
N ARG A 160 16.12 21.76 -35.45
CA ARG A 160 14.93 21.54 -36.26
C ARG A 160 15.35 20.92 -37.59
N PRO A 161 14.71 19.80 -38.05
CA PRO A 161 14.95 19.31 -39.43
C PRO A 161 14.66 20.44 -40.43
N ALA A 162 15.49 20.57 -41.43
CA ALA A 162 15.36 21.54 -42.51
C ALA A 162 14.15 21.24 -43.39
#